data_2a372787503b66fe2fdee9875eb22df1
#
_entry.id   2a372787503b66fe2fdee9875eb22df1
#
_cell.length_a   1.000
_cell.length_b   1.000
_cell.length_c   1.000
_cell.angle_alpha   90.00
_cell.angle_beta   90.00
_cell.angle_gamma   90.00
#
_symmetry.space_group_name_H-M   'P 1'
#
loop_
_entity.id
_entity.type
_entity.pdbx_description
1 polymer ?
#
loop_
_entity_poly.entity_id
_entity_poly.type
_entity_poly.pdbx_seq_one_letter_code
_entity_poly.pdbx_strand_id
1 'polypeptide(L)'
;YFNTVEKAIAPYINTVLPDYKERRNSSYIKADIEELGGSIEKLPVATATEVTDAIQAMGALYVLEGSIMGGPYIVQMLQKKGIEKGFSFFSGYGSESGLKWASFTTALNILPKTESDIAKAVDSARETFNKFGEVFETTSPVQA
;
A
#
# COMPACT_ATOMS: atom_id res chain seq x y z
N TYR A 1 5.48 -4.75 5.84
CA TYR A 1 5.20 -5.17 4.47
C TYR A 1 5.23 -3.99 3.49
N PHE A 2 4.50 -2.92 3.74
CA PHE A 2 4.46 -1.75 2.85
C PHE A 2 5.85 -1.19 2.57
N ASN A 3 6.68 -1.05 3.60
CA ASN A 3 8.05 -0.57 3.43
C ASN A 3 8.87 -1.49 2.51
N THR A 4 8.68 -2.79 2.60
CA THR A 4 9.36 -3.76 1.73
C THR A 4 8.93 -3.61 0.28
N VAL A 5 7.63 -3.45 0.02
CA VAL A 5 7.10 -3.18 -1.32
C VAL A 5 7.63 -1.85 -1.86
N GLU A 6 7.62 -0.80 -1.04
CA GLU A 6 8.14 0.52 -1.43
C GLU A 6 9.60 0.45 -1.89
N LYS A 7 10.43 -0.31 -1.20
CA LYS A 7 11.83 -0.52 -1.60
C LYS A 7 11.95 -1.25 -2.93
N ALA A 8 11.08 -2.24 -3.17
CA ALA A 8 11.08 -3.01 -4.41
C ALA A 8 10.69 -2.17 -5.63
N ILE A 9 9.72 -1.25 -5.48
CA ILE A 9 9.23 -0.42 -6.57
C ILE A 9 10.05 0.86 -6.79
N ALA A 10 10.82 1.30 -5.80
CA ALA A 10 11.53 2.58 -5.82
C ALA A 10 12.35 2.85 -7.08
N PRO A 11 13.08 1.87 -7.66
CA PRO A 11 13.87 2.13 -8.86
C PRO A 11 13.05 2.48 -10.10
N TYR A 12 11.76 2.16 -10.13
CA TYR A 12 10.94 2.21 -11.33
C TYR A 12 9.80 3.21 -11.28
N ILE A 13 9.36 3.61 -10.08
CA ILE A 13 8.07 4.25 -9.89
C ILE A 13 8.04 5.74 -10.25
N ASN A 14 9.12 6.48 -10.00
CA ASN A 14 9.14 7.93 -10.17
C ASN A 14 9.00 8.37 -11.63
N THR A 15 9.40 7.52 -12.59
CA THR A 15 9.30 7.83 -14.02
C THR A 15 7.87 7.70 -14.55
N VAL A 16 7.04 6.91 -13.90
CA VAL A 16 5.67 6.61 -14.37
C VAL A 16 4.59 7.22 -13.48
N LEU A 17 4.95 7.65 -12.28
CA LEU A 17 4.04 8.33 -11.34
C LEU A 17 4.76 9.55 -10.75
N PRO A 18 4.70 10.70 -11.41
CA PRO A 18 5.49 11.88 -11.03
C PRO A 18 5.26 12.39 -9.60
N ASP A 19 4.04 12.23 -9.08
CA ASP A 19 3.67 12.66 -7.73
C ASP A 19 3.90 11.59 -6.66
N TYR A 20 4.61 10.51 -6.97
CA TYR A 20 4.82 9.41 -6.03
C TYR A 20 5.40 9.88 -4.70
N LYS A 21 6.34 10.82 -4.72
CA LYS A 21 6.97 11.34 -3.49
C LYS A 21 6.02 12.09 -2.58
N GLU A 22 4.91 12.58 -3.13
CA GLU A 22 3.87 13.30 -2.38
C GLU A 22 2.79 12.38 -1.85
N ARG A 23 2.86 11.10 -2.21
CA ARG A 23 1.87 10.13 -1.77
C ARG A 23 2.20 9.59 -0.39
N ARG A 24 1.16 9.14 0.33
CA ARG A 24 1.35 8.51 1.63
C ARG A 24 2.21 7.25 1.49
N ASN A 25 2.92 6.91 2.54
CA ASN A 25 3.85 5.79 2.56
C ASN A 25 3.87 5.10 3.92
N SER A 26 4.71 4.08 4.08
CA SER A 26 4.80 3.29 5.30
C SER A 26 5.21 4.10 6.54
N SER A 27 5.83 5.27 6.37
CA SER A 27 6.16 6.12 7.51
C SER A 27 4.92 6.62 8.25
N TYR A 28 3.79 6.76 7.55
CA TYR A 28 2.51 7.12 8.15
C TYR A 28 1.99 6.00 9.04
N ILE A 29 2.14 4.74 8.59
CA ILE A 29 1.76 3.56 9.39
C ILE A 29 2.62 3.50 10.65
N LYS A 30 3.93 3.70 10.50
CA LYS A 30 4.87 3.73 11.63
C LYS A 30 4.46 4.80 12.64
N ALA A 31 4.20 6.01 12.18
CA ALA A 31 3.78 7.12 13.03
C ALA A 31 2.47 6.81 13.77
N ASP A 32 1.52 6.19 13.09
CA ASP A 32 0.24 5.80 13.69
C ASP A 32 0.43 4.75 14.79
N ILE A 33 1.28 3.75 14.56
CA ILE A 33 1.61 2.72 15.56
C ILE A 33 2.25 3.36 16.79
N GLU A 34 3.19 4.26 16.58
CA GLU A 34 3.88 4.97 17.67
C GLU A 34 2.91 5.87 18.46
N GLU A 35 2.00 6.55 17.78
CA GLU A 35 0.96 7.37 18.42
C GLU A 35 0.04 6.54 19.32
N LEU A 36 -0.20 5.28 18.93
CA LEU A 36 -0.99 4.33 19.72
C LEU A 36 -0.18 3.63 20.83
N GLY A 37 1.10 3.98 20.98
CA GLY A 37 1.97 3.42 22.01
C GLY A 37 2.70 2.14 21.60
N GLY A 38 2.64 1.75 20.35
CA GLY A 38 3.33 0.59 19.80
C GLY A 38 4.71 0.90 19.26
N SER A 39 5.38 -0.14 18.75
CA SER A 39 6.70 -0.05 18.11
C SER A 39 6.82 -1.07 16.99
N ILE A 40 7.56 -0.72 15.94
CA ILE A 40 7.86 -1.63 14.83
C ILE A 40 9.18 -2.39 14.99
N GLU A 41 9.95 -2.13 16.05
CA GLU A 41 11.32 -2.65 16.22
C GLU A 41 11.41 -4.18 16.20
N LYS A 42 10.38 -4.86 16.69
CA LYS A 42 10.35 -6.32 16.81
C LYS A 42 9.55 -7.00 15.70
N LEU A 43 9.06 -6.22 14.71
CA LEU A 43 8.31 -6.82 13.63
C LEU A 43 9.23 -7.54 12.64
N PRO A 44 8.85 -8.73 12.18
CA PRO A 44 9.64 -9.44 11.18
C PRO A 44 9.63 -8.67 9.85
N VAL A 45 10.70 -8.86 9.06
CA VAL A 45 10.78 -8.31 7.71
C VAL A 45 9.91 -9.17 6.80
N ALA A 46 8.96 -8.53 6.11
CA ALA A 46 8.09 -9.22 5.17
C ALA A 46 8.78 -9.40 3.81
N THR A 47 8.32 -10.39 3.05
CA THR A 47 8.77 -10.63 1.67
C THR A 47 7.83 -9.94 0.70
N ALA A 48 8.38 -9.14 -0.21
CA ALA A 48 7.62 -8.48 -1.27
C ALA A 48 7.65 -9.28 -2.57
N THR A 49 6.73 -8.95 -3.46
CA THR A 49 6.74 -9.39 -4.86
C THR A 49 8.02 -8.91 -5.53
N GLU A 50 8.60 -9.74 -6.39
CA GLU A 50 9.71 -9.34 -7.23
C GLU A 50 9.26 -8.31 -8.25
N VAL A 51 10.00 -7.21 -8.36
CA VAL A 51 9.71 -6.11 -9.29
C VAL A 51 10.96 -5.84 -10.12
N THR A 52 10.82 -5.97 -11.44
CA THR A 52 11.92 -5.81 -12.40
C THR A 52 11.67 -4.71 -13.42
N ASP A 53 10.46 -4.13 -13.46
CA ASP A 53 10.11 -3.03 -14.38
C ASP A 53 9.00 -2.14 -13.81
N ALA A 54 8.70 -1.05 -14.53
CA ALA A 54 7.70 -0.08 -14.13
C ALA A 54 6.26 -0.64 -14.14
N ILE A 55 5.97 -1.58 -15.03
CA ILE A 55 4.65 -2.21 -15.14
C ILE A 55 4.36 -3.02 -13.88
N GLN A 56 5.33 -3.84 -13.46
CA GLN A 56 5.21 -4.59 -12.21
C GLN A 56 5.15 -3.66 -10.99
N ALA A 57 5.94 -2.59 -10.99
CA ALA A 57 5.93 -1.60 -9.92
C ALA A 57 4.55 -0.96 -9.76
N MET A 58 3.91 -0.58 -10.85
CA MET A 58 2.56 0.00 -10.83
C MET A 58 1.51 -1.02 -10.38
N GLY A 59 1.65 -2.28 -10.79
CA GLY A 59 0.78 -3.36 -10.31
C GLY A 59 0.88 -3.57 -8.81
N ALA A 60 2.09 -3.58 -8.26
CA ALA A 60 2.30 -3.67 -6.82
C ALA A 60 1.73 -2.45 -6.08
N LEU A 61 1.97 -1.25 -6.59
CA LEU A 61 1.47 -0.02 -5.99
C LEU A 61 -0.06 0.08 -6.03
N TYR A 62 -0.69 -0.54 -7.01
CA TYR A 62 -2.16 -0.62 -7.07
C TYR A 62 -2.74 -1.19 -5.76
N VAL A 63 -2.11 -2.20 -5.21
CA VAL A 63 -2.56 -2.82 -3.95
C VAL A 63 -2.40 -1.83 -2.78
N LEU A 64 -1.26 -1.16 -2.70
CA LEU A 64 -0.97 -0.20 -1.64
C LEU A 64 -1.89 1.03 -1.72
N GLU A 65 -2.01 1.63 -2.90
CA GLU A 65 -2.86 2.80 -3.10
C GLU A 65 -4.35 2.47 -3.02
N GLY A 66 -4.74 1.27 -3.43
CA GLY A 66 -6.12 0.80 -3.33
C GLY A 66 -6.67 0.79 -1.90
N SER A 67 -5.80 0.74 -0.91
CA SER A 67 -6.19 0.83 0.50
C SER A 67 -6.84 2.17 0.88
N ILE A 68 -6.71 3.20 0.03
CA ILE A 68 -7.43 4.47 0.17
C ILE A 68 -8.95 4.23 0.28
N MET A 69 -9.44 3.28 -0.48
CA MET A 69 -10.89 3.01 -0.57
C MET A 69 -11.47 2.44 0.72
N GLY A 70 -10.69 1.64 1.44
CA GLY A 70 -11.12 1.01 2.69
C GLY A 70 -10.84 1.84 3.94
N GLY A 71 -9.97 2.85 3.82
CA GLY A 71 -9.51 3.65 4.97
C GLY A 71 -10.62 4.24 5.82
N PRO A 72 -11.60 4.96 5.24
CA PRO A 72 -12.68 5.56 6.01
C PRO A 72 -13.50 4.56 6.83
N TYR A 73 -13.73 3.37 6.30
CA TYR A 73 -14.44 2.30 7.02
C TYR A 73 -13.63 1.80 8.20
N ILE A 74 -12.31 1.66 8.04
CA ILE A 74 -11.41 1.26 9.12
C ILE A 74 -11.41 2.32 10.23
N VAL A 75 -11.32 3.60 9.87
CA VAL A 75 -11.40 4.71 10.84
C VAL A 75 -12.70 4.67 11.62
N GLN A 76 -13.84 4.51 10.94
CA GLN A 76 -15.13 4.39 11.62
C GLN A 76 -15.19 3.21 12.57
N MET A 77 -14.65 2.07 12.16
CA MET A 77 -14.60 0.86 12.98
C MET A 77 -13.79 1.06 14.25
N LEU A 78 -12.63 1.72 14.12
CA LEU A 78 -11.76 2.02 15.26
C LEU A 78 -12.40 3.04 16.21
N GLN A 79 -13.05 4.07 15.67
CA GLN A 79 -13.76 5.07 16.47
C GLN A 79 -14.90 4.44 17.27
N LYS A 80 -15.64 3.51 16.71
CA LYS A 80 -16.68 2.76 17.41
C LYS A 80 -16.12 1.94 18.59
N LYS A 81 -14.85 1.60 18.53
CA LYS A 81 -14.13 0.87 19.60
C LYS A 81 -13.44 1.82 20.59
N GLY A 82 -13.66 3.13 20.46
CA GLY A 82 -13.08 4.13 21.36
C GLY A 82 -11.67 4.59 20.99
N ILE A 83 -11.18 4.25 19.82
CA ILE A 83 -9.87 4.70 19.33
C ILE A 83 -10.07 5.99 18.55
N GLU A 84 -9.44 7.08 19.00
CA GLU A 84 -9.64 8.42 18.46
C GLU A 84 -8.40 9.00 17.76
N LYS A 85 -7.34 8.22 17.59
CA LYS A 85 -6.07 8.66 17.00
C LYS A 85 -5.35 7.49 16.28
N GLY A 86 -4.26 7.79 15.59
CA GLY A 86 -3.52 6.80 14.84
C GLY A 86 -4.12 6.51 13.47
N PHE A 87 -4.66 7.54 12.80
CA PHE A 87 -5.38 7.42 11.54
C PHE A 87 -4.72 8.11 10.36
N SER A 88 -3.48 8.59 10.48
CA SER A 88 -2.86 9.37 9.40
C SER A 88 -2.78 8.59 8.10
N PHE A 89 -2.47 7.30 8.17
CA PHE A 89 -2.44 6.46 6.99
C PHE A 89 -3.84 6.13 6.45
N PHE A 90 -4.75 5.70 7.30
CA PHE A 90 -6.11 5.30 6.89
C PHE A 90 -6.96 6.46 6.43
N SER A 91 -6.64 7.68 6.84
CA SER A 91 -7.33 8.90 6.37
C SER A 91 -7.02 9.22 4.90
N GLY A 92 -6.07 8.51 4.29
CA GLY A 92 -5.70 8.68 2.89
C GLY A 92 -5.21 10.10 2.61
N TYR A 93 -5.83 10.75 1.64
CA TYR A 93 -5.55 12.14 1.27
C TYR A 93 -6.73 13.06 1.62
N GLY A 94 -7.55 12.66 2.56
CA GLY A 94 -8.73 13.42 2.97
C GLY A 94 -9.70 13.61 1.80
N SER A 95 -10.17 14.84 1.59
CA SER A 95 -11.07 15.17 0.48
C SER A 95 -10.47 14.96 -0.91
N GLU A 96 -9.16 14.87 -1.03
CA GLU A 96 -8.46 14.66 -2.30
C GLU A 96 -8.26 13.17 -2.65
N SER A 97 -8.70 12.25 -1.81
CA SER A 97 -8.51 10.82 -2.02
C SER A 97 -9.05 10.34 -3.38
N GLY A 98 -10.23 10.81 -3.78
CA GLY A 98 -10.81 10.47 -5.08
C GLY A 98 -9.97 10.94 -6.26
N LEU A 99 -9.45 12.17 -6.20
CA LEU A 99 -8.59 12.73 -7.24
C LEU A 99 -7.25 12.00 -7.30
N LYS A 100 -6.66 11.67 -6.15
CA LYS A 100 -5.41 10.90 -6.08
C LYS A 100 -5.58 9.50 -6.66
N TRP A 101 -6.68 8.84 -6.35
CA TRP A 101 -6.99 7.53 -6.93
C TRP A 101 -7.20 7.61 -8.44
N ALA A 102 -7.96 8.58 -8.92
CA ALA A 102 -8.18 8.79 -10.36
C ALA A 102 -6.86 9.07 -11.09
N SER A 103 -6.01 9.92 -10.55
CA SER A 103 -4.68 10.20 -11.08
C SER A 103 -3.83 8.94 -11.18
N PHE A 104 -3.82 8.12 -10.13
CA PHE A 104 -3.10 6.86 -10.11
C PHE A 104 -3.61 5.89 -11.19
N THR A 105 -4.91 5.66 -11.26
CA THR A 105 -5.50 4.74 -12.25
C THR A 105 -5.29 5.22 -13.68
N THR A 106 -5.31 6.52 -13.91
CA THR A 106 -4.97 7.09 -15.23
C THR A 106 -3.53 6.76 -15.61
N ALA A 107 -2.57 6.97 -14.71
CA ALA A 107 -1.17 6.64 -14.95
C ALA A 107 -0.98 5.13 -15.19
N LEU A 108 -1.67 4.30 -14.42
CA LEU A 108 -1.63 2.84 -14.58
C LEU A 108 -2.17 2.42 -15.95
N ASN A 109 -3.28 2.99 -16.39
CA ASN A 109 -3.96 2.57 -17.61
C ASN A 109 -3.22 2.96 -18.89
N ILE A 110 -2.42 4.01 -18.88
CA ILE A 110 -1.65 4.43 -20.05
C ILE A 110 -0.32 3.71 -20.20
N LEU A 111 0.17 3.06 -19.16
CA LEU A 111 1.49 2.44 -19.16
C LEU A 111 1.56 1.15 -20.00
N PRO A 112 0.61 0.19 -19.89
CA PRO A 112 0.66 -1.03 -20.68
C PRO A 112 0.42 -0.74 -22.16
N LYS A 113 1.22 -1.36 -23.03
CA LYS A 113 1.12 -1.23 -24.49
C LYS A 113 0.64 -2.50 -25.16
N THR A 114 0.72 -3.64 -24.48
CA THR A 114 0.37 -4.96 -25.01
C THR A 114 -0.47 -5.73 -23.99
N GLU A 115 -1.13 -6.80 -24.45
CA GLU A 115 -1.83 -7.71 -23.53
C GLU A 115 -0.88 -8.37 -22.53
N SER A 116 0.36 -8.64 -22.96
CA SER A 116 1.40 -9.16 -22.10
C SER A 116 1.74 -8.18 -20.96
N ASP A 117 1.80 -6.88 -21.25
CA ASP A 117 2.02 -5.84 -20.25
C ASP A 117 0.87 -5.80 -19.23
N ILE A 118 -0.36 -5.91 -19.71
CA ILE A 118 -1.56 -5.93 -18.85
C ILE A 118 -1.50 -7.15 -17.92
N ALA A 119 -1.20 -8.33 -18.46
CA ALA A 119 -1.06 -9.56 -17.68
C ALA A 119 0.03 -9.41 -16.61
N LYS A 120 1.14 -8.82 -16.96
CA LYS A 120 2.25 -8.57 -16.03
C LYS A 120 1.84 -7.66 -14.87
N ALA A 121 1.12 -6.59 -15.14
CA ALA A 121 0.60 -5.69 -14.09
C ALA A 121 -0.39 -6.41 -13.19
N VAL A 122 -1.32 -7.17 -13.76
CA VAL A 122 -2.34 -7.94 -13.02
C VAL A 122 -1.67 -8.99 -12.13
N ASP A 123 -0.70 -9.72 -12.66
CA ASP A 123 0.01 -10.76 -11.90
C ASP A 123 0.79 -10.15 -10.74
N SER A 124 1.46 -9.02 -10.95
CA SER A 124 2.17 -8.30 -9.90
C SER A 124 1.21 -7.82 -8.79
N ALA A 125 0.07 -7.28 -9.17
CA ALA A 125 -0.96 -6.86 -8.20
C ALA A 125 -1.49 -8.05 -7.40
N ARG A 126 -1.80 -9.15 -8.07
CA ARG A 126 -2.31 -10.37 -7.43
C ARG A 126 -1.30 -10.94 -6.44
N GLU A 127 -0.05 -11.07 -6.84
CA GLU A 127 1.01 -11.57 -5.99
C GLU A 127 1.24 -10.65 -4.79
N THR A 128 1.26 -9.34 -5.00
CA THR A 128 1.40 -8.36 -3.93
C THR A 128 0.27 -8.47 -2.91
N PHE A 129 -0.97 -8.63 -3.37
CA PHE A 129 -2.12 -8.83 -2.51
C PHE A 129 -2.03 -10.13 -1.72
N ASN A 130 -1.62 -11.22 -2.37
CA ASN A 130 -1.49 -12.53 -1.73
C ASN A 130 -0.40 -12.50 -0.64
N LYS A 131 0.75 -11.91 -0.94
CA LYS A 131 1.84 -11.77 0.05
C LYS A 131 1.46 -10.87 1.22
N PHE A 132 0.62 -9.87 0.99
CA PHE A 132 0.05 -9.07 2.07
C PHE A 132 -0.80 -9.94 3.01
N GLY A 133 -1.64 -10.82 2.45
CA GLY A 133 -2.42 -11.77 3.24
C GLY A 133 -1.54 -12.70 4.10
N GLU A 134 -0.42 -13.17 3.55
CA GLU A 134 0.53 -14.04 4.26
C GLU A 134 1.11 -13.38 5.53
N VAL A 135 1.24 -12.05 5.56
CA VAL A 135 1.72 -11.33 6.74
C VAL A 135 0.83 -11.60 7.95
N PHE A 136 -0.48 -11.66 7.74
CA PHE A 136 -1.43 -11.94 8.83
C PHE A 136 -1.35 -13.38 9.31
N GLU A 137 -1.01 -14.32 8.45
CA GLU A 137 -0.84 -15.72 8.81
C GLU A 137 0.41 -15.94 9.66
N THR A 138 1.51 -15.25 9.31
CA THR A 138 2.80 -15.40 10.00
C THR A 138 2.92 -14.58 11.28
N THR A 139 2.13 -13.51 11.42
CA THR A 139 2.19 -12.58 12.55
C THR A 139 0.97 -12.64 13.44
N SER A 140 0.00 -13.50 13.14
CA SER A 140 -1.19 -13.68 13.98
C SER A 140 -0.75 -14.07 15.39
N PRO A 141 -1.30 -13.42 16.44
CA PRO A 141 -0.99 -13.81 17.80
C PRO A 141 -1.35 -15.27 18.01
N VAL A 142 -0.43 -16.01 18.63
CA VAL A 142 -0.72 -17.37 19.07
C VAL A 142 -1.91 -17.28 20.01
N GLN A 143 -3.01 -17.87 19.65
CA GLN A 143 -4.16 -17.94 20.54
C GLN A 143 -3.77 -18.80 21.72
N ALA A 144 -3.71 -18.15 22.85
CA ALA A 144 -3.49 -18.83 24.10
C ALA A 144 -4.72 -19.68 24.45
#